data_11d3042634ddeec034ebe8b79f9a5b65
#
_entry.id   11d3042634ddeec034ebe8b79f9a5b65
#
_cell.length_a   1.000
_cell.length_b   1.000
_cell.length_c   1.000
_cell.angle_alpha   90.00
_cell.angle_beta   90.00
_cell.angle_gamma   90.00
#
_symmetry.space_group_name_H-M   'P 1'
#
loop_
_entity.id
_entity.type
_entity.pdbx_description
1 polymer ?
#
loop_
_entity_poly.entity_id
_entity_poly.type
_entity_poly.pdbx_seq_one_letter_code
_entity_poly.pdbx_strand_id
1 'polypeptide(L)'
;MRIAVPNKGRLHEPTLSLLERAGLHVEETADRQLYADTVDPDVSILFARAADIPEYVRDGAADLGITGLDQASESGGVAGSASGAAEGDLVDLLDLGYGSCKLVLAAPEDGEITAVADLSGRTVATEFPAITRDYLDRVGVDADVVTVTGATELTPHV
;
A
#
# COMPACT_ATOMS: atom_id res chain seq x y z
N MET A 1 1.56 -10.00 20.51
CA MET A 1 1.39 -9.81 19.05
C MET A 1 1.35 -8.31 18.75
N ARG A 2 2.10 -7.84 17.76
CA ARG A 2 2.08 -6.43 17.34
C ARG A 2 1.43 -6.29 15.97
N ILE A 3 0.43 -5.40 15.88
CA ILE A 3 -0.30 -5.12 14.64
C ILE A 3 0.09 -3.73 14.14
N ALA A 4 0.69 -3.62 12.96
CA ALA A 4 0.94 -2.34 12.32
C ALA A 4 -0.29 -1.85 11.57
N VAL A 5 -0.68 -0.58 11.81
CA VAL A 5 -1.88 0.03 11.25
C VAL A 5 -1.59 1.42 10.68
N PRO A 6 -2.35 1.91 9.70
CA PRO A 6 -2.17 3.24 9.14
C PRO A 6 -2.39 4.33 10.19
N ASN A 7 -1.43 5.26 10.31
CA ASN A 7 -1.50 6.37 11.25
C ASN A 7 -2.32 7.58 10.73
N LYS A 8 -2.71 7.57 9.46
CA LYS A 8 -3.47 8.63 8.79
C LYS A 8 -4.02 8.17 7.44
N GLY A 9 -4.80 9.03 6.82
CA GLY A 9 -5.35 8.81 5.49
C GLY A 9 -6.62 7.95 5.53
N ARG A 10 -7.10 7.58 4.34
CA ARG A 10 -8.42 6.94 4.18
C ARG A 10 -8.56 5.55 4.83
N LEU A 11 -7.46 4.87 5.14
CA LEU A 11 -7.49 3.56 5.80
C LEU A 11 -7.50 3.66 7.32
N HIS A 12 -7.11 4.80 7.91
CA HIS A 12 -6.95 4.95 9.37
C HIS A 12 -8.26 4.69 10.13
N GLU A 13 -9.26 5.53 9.94
CA GLU A 13 -10.55 5.43 10.64
C GLU A 13 -11.26 4.08 10.43
N PRO A 14 -11.35 3.54 9.18
CA PRO A 14 -11.94 2.22 8.99
C PRO A 14 -11.19 1.11 9.72
N THR A 15 -9.86 1.21 9.82
CA THR A 15 -9.02 0.23 10.54
C THR A 15 -9.30 0.28 12.03
N LEU A 16 -9.31 1.48 12.64
CA LEU A 16 -9.64 1.62 14.06
C LEU A 16 -11.05 1.12 14.37
N SER A 17 -12.03 1.46 13.53
CA SER A 17 -13.39 0.95 13.65
C SER A 17 -13.47 -0.57 13.54
N LEU A 18 -12.65 -1.19 12.70
CA LEU A 18 -12.56 -2.65 12.59
C LEU A 18 -12.00 -3.27 13.87
N LEU A 19 -10.90 -2.73 14.40
CA LEU A 19 -10.27 -3.21 15.64
C LEU A 19 -11.23 -3.08 16.83
N GLU A 20 -11.93 -1.96 16.93
CA GLU A 20 -12.96 -1.73 17.95
C GLU A 20 -14.08 -2.78 17.88
N ARG A 21 -14.60 -3.05 16.68
CA ARG A 21 -15.62 -4.08 16.45
C ARG A 21 -15.11 -5.50 16.70
N ALA A 22 -13.82 -5.73 16.55
CA ALA A 22 -13.16 -6.99 16.88
C ALA A 22 -12.90 -7.16 18.38
N GLY A 23 -13.24 -6.13 19.20
CA GLY A 23 -13.02 -6.13 20.65
C GLY A 23 -11.59 -5.73 21.07
N LEU A 24 -10.79 -5.28 20.13
CA LEU A 24 -9.46 -4.71 20.38
C LEU A 24 -9.60 -3.18 20.53
N HIS A 25 -10.07 -2.74 21.70
CA HIS A 25 -10.14 -1.32 22.00
C HIS A 25 -8.73 -0.75 22.09
N VAL A 26 -8.44 0.23 21.23
CA VAL A 26 -7.13 0.90 21.17
C VAL A 26 -7.14 2.11 22.10
N GLU A 27 -6.26 2.15 23.06
CA GLU A 27 -6.11 3.30 23.96
C GLU A 27 -5.35 4.43 23.25
N GLU A 28 -6.08 5.32 22.58
CA GLU A 28 -5.51 6.54 22.01
C GLU A 28 -5.28 7.58 23.12
N THR A 29 -4.02 7.77 23.54
CA THR A 29 -3.68 8.68 24.64
C THR A 29 -3.05 9.99 24.19
N ALA A 30 -2.59 10.16 22.97
CA ALA A 30 -2.00 11.40 22.45
C ALA A 30 -1.95 11.50 20.93
N ASP A 31 -2.08 12.73 20.42
CA ASP A 31 -1.72 13.11 19.05
C ASP A 31 -0.26 12.70 18.75
N ARG A 32 -0.03 11.87 17.72
CA ARG A 32 1.29 11.35 17.25
C ARG A 32 1.86 10.19 18.06
N GLN A 33 1.05 9.40 18.72
CA GLN A 33 1.50 8.16 19.34
C GLN A 33 1.96 7.17 18.26
N LEU A 34 3.17 6.59 18.45
CA LEU A 34 3.67 5.51 17.55
C LEU A 34 3.18 4.14 18.00
N TYR A 35 2.89 3.96 19.28
CA TYR A 35 2.44 2.70 19.86
C TYR A 35 1.22 2.96 20.73
N ALA A 36 0.28 2.04 20.69
CA ALA A 36 -0.84 2.00 21.62
C ALA A 36 -1.00 0.58 22.20
N ASP A 37 -1.40 0.52 23.45
CA ASP A 37 -1.85 -0.73 24.06
C ASP A 37 -3.32 -0.98 23.68
N THR A 38 -3.76 -2.21 23.83
CA THR A 38 -5.16 -2.60 23.69
C THR A 38 -5.67 -3.18 25.00
N VAL A 39 -6.97 -3.43 25.09
CA VAL A 39 -7.55 -4.14 26.24
C VAL A 39 -7.01 -5.55 26.41
N ASP A 40 -6.43 -6.12 25.37
CA ASP A 40 -5.70 -7.39 25.43
C ASP A 40 -4.21 -7.13 25.64
N PRO A 41 -3.63 -7.48 26.80
CA PRO A 41 -2.23 -7.21 27.11
C PRO A 41 -1.24 -7.92 26.19
N ASP A 42 -1.69 -8.94 25.45
CA ASP A 42 -0.86 -9.66 24.51
C ASP A 42 -0.87 -9.04 23.10
N VAL A 43 -1.67 -7.97 22.89
CA VAL A 43 -1.81 -7.28 21.60
C VAL A 43 -1.45 -5.81 21.75
N SER A 44 -0.54 -5.32 20.93
CA SER A 44 -0.18 -3.90 20.81
C SER A 44 -0.32 -3.40 19.39
N ILE A 45 -0.58 -2.10 19.25
CA ILE A 45 -0.73 -1.44 17.96
C ILE A 45 0.50 -0.58 17.66
N LEU A 46 1.01 -0.67 16.44
CA LEU A 46 2.05 0.19 15.88
C LEU A 46 1.44 1.07 14.79
N PHE A 47 1.38 2.38 15.01
CA PHE A 47 0.92 3.34 14.01
C PHE A 47 2.04 3.70 13.04
N ALA A 48 1.80 3.48 11.75
CA ALA A 48 2.78 3.71 10.69
C ALA A 48 2.15 4.32 9.43
N ARG A 49 2.96 4.81 8.51
CA ARG A 49 2.46 5.13 7.17
C ARG A 49 2.09 3.83 6.47
N ALA A 50 0.97 3.83 5.73
CA ALA A 50 0.51 2.65 5.01
C ALA A 50 1.59 2.04 4.10
N ALA A 51 2.44 2.88 3.49
CA ALA A 51 3.54 2.45 2.64
C ALA A 51 4.68 1.74 3.38
N ASP A 52 4.88 2.02 4.68
CA ASP A 52 5.97 1.43 5.47
C ASP A 52 5.55 0.10 6.15
N ILE A 53 4.25 -0.15 6.27
CA ILE A 53 3.71 -1.32 6.97
C ILE A 53 4.20 -2.65 6.38
N PRO A 54 4.24 -2.84 5.04
CA PRO A 54 4.74 -4.08 4.46
C PRO A 54 6.18 -4.39 4.87
N GLU A 55 7.05 -3.38 4.94
CA GLU A 55 8.44 -3.52 5.35
C GLU A 55 8.52 -3.87 6.85
N TYR A 56 7.74 -3.23 7.70
CA TYR A 56 7.72 -3.53 9.14
C TYR A 56 7.29 -4.96 9.44
N VAL A 57 6.39 -5.52 8.67
CA VAL A 57 6.01 -6.95 8.81
C VAL A 57 7.13 -7.85 8.32
N ARG A 58 7.73 -7.54 7.17
CA ARG A 58 8.83 -8.33 6.60
C ARG A 58 10.05 -8.36 7.51
N ASP A 59 10.37 -7.25 8.13
CA ASP A 59 11.52 -7.10 9.04
C ASP A 59 11.22 -7.62 10.47
N GLY A 60 10.00 -8.09 10.73
CA GLY A 60 9.60 -8.59 12.04
C GLY A 60 9.40 -7.48 13.10
N ALA A 61 9.33 -6.21 12.70
CA ALA A 61 8.97 -5.11 13.58
C ALA A 61 7.49 -5.16 13.97
N ALA A 62 6.67 -5.79 13.15
CA ALA A 62 5.28 -6.16 13.44
C ALA A 62 5.00 -7.59 13.00
N ASP A 63 4.11 -8.28 13.73
CA ASP A 63 3.71 -9.66 13.41
C ASP A 63 2.63 -9.68 12.31
N LEU A 64 1.84 -8.60 12.23
CA LEU A 64 0.73 -8.43 11.30
C LEU A 64 0.66 -6.97 10.86
N GLY A 65 0.21 -6.73 9.61
CA GLY A 65 0.00 -5.39 9.07
C GLY A 65 -1.37 -5.24 8.41
N ILE A 66 -2.01 -4.10 8.61
CA ILE A 66 -3.20 -3.69 7.87
C ILE A 66 -2.80 -2.56 6.94
N THR A 67 -2.85 -2.79 5.63
CA THR A 67 -2.45 -1.81 4.62
C THR A 67 -3.23 -2.00 3.32
N GLY A 68 -2.98 -1.16 2.33
CA GLY A 68 -3.52 -1.33 0.99
C GLY A 68 -2.80 -2.45 0.23
N LEU A 69 -3.55 -3.22 -0.56
CA LEU A 69 -2.97 -4.25 -1.43
C LEU A 69 -1.98 -3.64 -2.45
N ASP A 70 -2.22 -2.40 -2.86
CA ASP A 70 -1.32 -1.60 -3.70
C ASP A 70 0.04 -1.40 -3.02
N GLN A 71 0.07 -1.03 -1.74
CA GLN A 71 1.31 -0.84 -0.98
C GLN A 71 2.06 -2.16 -0.77
N ALA A 72 1.34 -3.21 -0.43
CA ALA A 72 1.91 -4.54 -0.24
C ALA A 72 2.49 -5.10 -1.56
N SER A 73 1.79 -4.89 -2.69
CA SER A 73 2.26 -5.31 -4.01
C SER A 73 3.47 -4.52 -4.47
N GLU A 74 3.50 -3.19 -4.24
CA GLU A 74 4.62 -2.33 -4.61
C GLU A 74 5.90 -2.67 -3.82
N SER A 75 5.77 -3.09 -2.56
CA SER A 75 6.91 -3.41 -1.70
C SER A 75 7.60 -4.75 -1.99
N GLY A 76 7.29 -5.43 -3.07
CA GLY A 76 7.90 -6.70 -3.48
C GLY A 76 6.90 -7.84 -3.64
N GLY A 77 5.60 -7.51 -3.61
CA GLY A 77 4.51 -8.45 -3.82
C GLY A 77 4.06 -9.18 -2.56
N VAL A 78 2.95 -9.86 -2.72
CA VAL A 78 2.30 -10.67 -1.68
C VAL A 78 2.14 -12.08 -2.25
N ALA A 79 2.62 -13.07 -1.55
CA ALA A 79 2.36 -14.46 -1.91
C ALA A 79 0.85 -14.76 -1.74
N GLY A 80 0.23 -15.32 -2.75
CA GLY A 80 -1.22 -15.58 -2.76
C GLY A 80 -1.69 -16.66 -1.77
N SER A 81 -0.77 -17.31 -1.05
CA SER A 81 -1.08 -18.34 -0.04
C SER A 81 0.13 -18.58 0.84
N ALA A 82 -0.09 -18.74 2.13
CA ALA A 82 0.93 -19.12 3.10
C ALA A 82 1.63 -20.44 2.77
N SER A 83 1.00 -21.33 2.01
CA SER A 83 1.56 -22.64 1.65
C SER A 83 2.64 -22.62 0.57
N GLY A 84 2.89 -21.45 -0.07
CA GLY A 84 3.91 -21.29 -1.11
C GLY A 84 4.87 -20.14 -0.86
N ALA A 85 4.73 -19.42 0.26
CA ALA A 85 5.57 -18.29 0.61
C ALA A 85 6.97 -18.77 1.04
N ALA A 86 8.01 -18.06 0.56
CA ALA A 86 9.36 -18.21 1.06
C ALA A 86 9.54 -17.46 2.38
N GLU A 87 10.66 -17.72 3.07
CA GLU A 87 10.99 -16.97 4.28
C GLU A 87 11.14 -15.47 3.95
N GLY A 88 10.41 -14.63 4.65
CA GLY A 88 10.37 -13.18 4.43
C GLY A 88 9.32 -12.69 3.43
N ASP A 89 8.58 -13.59 2.78
CA ASP A 89 7.46 -13.21 1.92
C ASP A 89 6.27 -12.71 2.76
N LEU A 90 5.60 -11.67 2.24
CA LEU A 90 4.30 -11.27 2.77
C LEU A 90 3.22 -12.21 2.27
N VAL A 91 2.25 -12.48 3.14
CA VAL A 91 1.08 -13.29 2.82
C VAL A 91 -0.18 -12.48 3.06
N ASP A 92 -1.06 -12.42 2.06
CA ASP A 92 -2.40 -11.88 2.23
C ASP A 92 -3.26 -12.89 3.01
N LEU A 93 -3.67 -12.50 4.20
CA LEU A 93 -4.45 -13.36 5.10
C LEU A 93 -5.96 -13.12 4.95
N LEU A 94 -6.37 -11.88 4.71
CA LEU A 94 -7.78 -11.49 4.72
C LEU A 94 -8.02 -10.17 3.99
N ASP A 95 -8.96 -10.16 3.05
CA ASP A 95 -9.53 -8.93 2.51
C ASP A 95 -10.53 -8.34 3.52
N LEU A 96 -10.24 -7.14 4.00
CA LEU A 96 -11.03 -6.44 5.00
C LEU A 96 -12.27 -5.73 4.42
N GLY A 97 -12.40 -5.68 3.09
CA GLY A 97 -13.57 -5.16 2.37
C GLY A 97 -13.74 -3.64 2.40
N TYR A 98 -12.68 -2.88 2.72
CA TYR A 98 -12.71 -1.41 2.67
C TYR A 98 -11.47 -0.82 2.00
N GLY A 99 -11.49 0.48 1.72
CA GLY A 99 -10.36 1.21 1.15
C GLY A 99 -10.10 0.91 -0.34
N SER A 100 -11.07 0.36 -1.06
CA SER A 100 -10.94 0.07 -2.49
C SER A 100 -10.51 1.29 -3.28
N CYS A 101 -9.56 1.12 -4.21
CA CYS A 101 -9.07 2.15 -5.11
C CYS A 101 -8.78 1.58 -6.50
N LYS A 102 -8.60 2.47 -7.45
CA LYS A 102 -8.09 2.16 -8.78
C LYS A 102 -6.79 2.93 -9.02
N LEU A 103 -5.74 2.26 -9.45
CA LEU A 103 -4.63 2.90 -10.14
C LEU A 103 -5.02 3.07 -11.60
N VAL A 104 -4.81 4.26 -12.14
CA VAL A 104 -5.13 4.60 -13.52
C VAL A 104 -3.91 5.24 -14.19
N LEU A 105 -3.75 5.00 -15.49
CA LEU A 105 -2.88 5.81 -16.33
C LEU A 105 -3.65 7.05 -16.76
N ALA A 106 -3.05 8.22 -16.55
CA ALA A 106 -3.62 9.49 -16.93
C ALA A 106 -2.70 10.22 -17.91
N ALA A 107 -3.26 10.85 -18.91
CA ALA A 107 -2.57 11.71 -19.87
C ALA A 107 -3.38 12.99 -20.06
N PRO A 108 -2.77 14.10 -20.52
CA PRO A 108 -3.50 15.30 -20.87
C PRO A 108 -4.58 15.00 -21.93
N GLU A 109 -5.79 15.57 -21.76
CA GLU A 109 -6.94 15.35 -22.65
C GLU A 109 -6.64 15.77 -24.09
N ASP A 110 -5.92 16.90 -24.26
CA ASP A 110 -5.51 17.43 -25.56
C ASP A 110 -4.15 16.90 -26.05
N GLY A 111 -3.64 15.83 -25.42
CA GLY A 111 -2.33 15.22 -25.73
C GLY A 111 -2.38 14.20 -26.85
N GLU A 112 -1.18 13.75 -27.25
CA GLU A 112 -1.00 12.73 -28.29
C GLU A 112 -1.29 11.30 -27.77
N ILE A 113 -1.36 11.10 -26.45
CA ILE A 113 -1.55 9.81 -25.80
C ILE A 113 -3.04 9.56 -25.62
N THR A 114 -3.60 8.69 -26.42
CA THR A 114 -5.03 8.34 -26.41
C THR A 114 -5.28 6.87 -26.04
N ALA A 115 -4.24 6.05 -26.10
CA ALA A 115 -4.27 4.63 -25.77
C ALA A 115 -2.99 4.22 -25.05
N VAL A 116 -3.02 3.08 -24.34
CA VAL A 116 -1.84 2.55 -23.62
C VAL A 116 -0.67 2.28 -24.58
N ALA A 117 -0.95 1.86 -25.83
CA ALA A 117 0.07 1.60 -26.84
C ALA A 117 0.89 2.85 -27.22
N ASP A 118 0.30 4.06 -27.08
CA ASP A 118 0.97 5.33 -27.39
C ASP A 118 2.07 5.68 -26.37
N LEU A 119 2.13 4.95 -25.26
CA LEU A 119 3.18 5.08 -24.23
C LEU A 119 4.52 4.47 -24.65
N SER A 120 4.58 3.72 -25.75
CA SER A 120 5.82 3.09 -26.21
C SER A 120 6.90 4.16 -26.48
N GLY A 121 8.08 4.01 -25.85
CA GLY A 121 9.16 4.98 -25.91
C GLY A 121 8.92 6.30 -25.16
N ARG A 122 7.87 6.36 -24.35
CA ARG A 122 7.54 7.52 -23.49
C ARG A 122 7.93 7.26 -22.05
N THR A 123 7.82 8.29 -21.20
CA THR A 123 8.09 8.21 -19.76
C THR A 123 6.78 8.23 -18.97
N VAL A 124 6.64 7.31 -18.05
CA VAL A 124 5.52 7.22 -17.09
C VAL A 124 6.03 7.53 -15.69
N ALA A 125 5.50 8.57 -15.08
CA ALA A 125 5.82 8.96 -13.71
C ALA A 125 4.80 8.36 -12.73
N THR A 126 5.27 7.73 -11.64
CA THR A 126 4.39 7.01 -10.71
C THR A 126 5.00 6.90 -9.32
N GLU A 127 4.14 6.80 -8.28
CA GLU A 127 4.54 6.37 -6.94
C GLU A 127 4.59 4.83 -6.81
N PHE A 128 4.10 4.10 -7.83
CA PHE A 128 4.00 2.64 -7.85
C PHE A 128 4.77 2.04 -9.03
N PRO A 129 6.11 2.17 -9.05
CA PRO A 129 6.92 1.73 -10.19
C PRO A 129 6.89 0.22 -10.44
N ALA A 130 6.79 -0.62 -9.40
CA ALA A 130 6.73 -2.07 -9.57
C ALA A 130 5.41 -2.50 -10.22
N ILE A 131 4.28 -2.01 -9.71
CA ILE A 131 2.95 -2.28 -10.27
C ILE A 131 2.84 -1.75 -11.70
N THR A 132 3.41 -0.56 -11.96
CA THR A 132 3.37 0.06 -13.29
C THR A 132 4.17 -0.75 -14.30
N ARG A 133 5.38 -1.19 -13.96
CA ARG A 133 6.19 -2.05 -14.85
C ARG A 133 5.49 -3.36 -15.15
N ASP A 134 5.00 -4.06 -14.10
CA ASP A 134 4.27 -5.32 -14.27
C ASP A 134 3.04 -5.15 -15.19
N TYR A 135 2.32 -4.04 -15.09
CA TYR A 135 1.21 -3.75 -15.98
C TYR A 135 1.67 -3.53 -17.44
N LEU A 136 2.69 -2.69 -17.66
CA LEU A 136 3.22 -2.39 -18.98
C LEU A 136 3.78 -3.64 -19.67
N ASP A 137 4.50 -4.48 -18.93
CA ASP A 137 5.02 -5.76 -19.42
C ASP A 137 3.89 -6.69 -19.86
N ARG A 138 2.82 -6.79 -19.07
CA ARG A 138 1.65 -7.61 -19.40
C ARG A 138 0.90 -7.16 -20.66
N VAL A 139 0.88 -5.86 -20.94
CA VAL A 139 0.24 -5.31 -22.15
C VAL A 139 1.21 -5.14 -23.32
N GLY A 140 2.50 -5.49 -23.14
CA GLY A 140 3.53 -5.46 -24.19
C GLY A 140 3.93 -4.06 -24.61
N VAL A 141 3.94 -3.09 -23.69
CA VAL A 141 4.32 -1.70 -23.94
C VAL A 141 5.65 -1.40 -23.26
N ASP A 142 6.64 -1.01 -24.05
CA ASP A 142 7.97 -0.59 -23.59
C ASP A 142 7.96 0.92 -23.31
N ALA A 143 7.95 1.31 -22.05
CA ALA A 143 7.98 2.70 -21.59
C ALA A 143 8.92 2.86 -20.40
N ASP A 144 9.56 4.02 -20.30
CA ASP A 144 10.41 4.36 -19.18
C ASP A 144 9.56 4.67 -17.93
N VAL A 145 9.84 4.02 -16.81
CA VAL A 145 9.11 4.25 -15.55
C VAL A 145 9.99 5.02 -14.57
N VAL A 146 9.57 6.22 -14.23
CA VAL A 146 10.24 7.12 -13.28
C VAL A 146 9.46 7.19 -11.98
N THR A 147 10.17 6.92 -10.87
CA THR A 147 9.56 7.03 -9.54
C THR A 147 9.50 8.49 -9.11
N VAL A 148 8.31 8.93 -8.71
CA VAL A 148 8.08 10.26 -8.13
C VAL A 148 7.45 10.08 -6.75
N THR A 149 7.69 11.04 -5.85
CA THR A 149 7.13 11.04 -4.50
C THR A 149 6.25 12.27 -4.32
N GLY A 150 4.96 12.05 -4.08
CA GLY A 150 3.96 13.13 -3.94
C GLY A 150 3.68 13.87 -5.26
N ALA A 151 2.59 14.60 -5.30
CA ALA A 151 2.20 15.52 -6.38
C ALA A 151 2.38 14.97 -7.82
N THR A 152 2.06 13.70 -8.02
CA THR A 152 2.13 13.05 -9.35
C THR A 152 1.28 13.76 -10.40
N GLU A 153 0.23 14.44 -9.96
CA GLU A 153 -0.65 15.28 -10.80
C GLU A 153 0.06 16.50 -11.42
N LEU A 154 1.22 16.90 -10.90
CA LEU A 154 2.01 18.02 -11.43
C LEU A 154 3.06 17.58 -12.46
N THR A 155 3.29 16.28 -12.59
CA THR A 155 4.34 15.72 -13.47
C THR A 155 4.22 16.11 -14.96
N PRO A 156 3.01 16.31 -15.53
CA PRO A 156 2.90 16.78 -16.93
C PRO A 156 3.46 18.18 -17.19
N HIS A 157 3.83 18.92 -16.17
CA HIS A 157 4.31 20.31 -16.25
C HIS A 157 5.81 20.48 -15.96
N VAL A 158 6.55 19.38 -15.79
CA VAL A 158 8.00 19.40 -15.48
C VAL A 158 8.83 18.94 -16.67
#